data_b4b3feb09a40932d78c2ca662730ae8c
#
_entry.id   b4b3feb09a40932d78c2ca662730ae8c
#
_cell.length_a   1.000
_cell.length_b   1.000
_cell.length_c   1.000
_cell.angle_alpha   90.00
_cell.angle_beta   90.00
_cell.angle_gamma   90.00
#
_symmetry.space_group_name_H-M   'P 1'
#
loop_
_entity.id
_entity.type
_entity.pdbx_description
1 polymer ?
#
loop_
_entity_poly.entity_id
_entity_poly.type
_entity_poly.pdbx_seq_one_letter_code
_entity_poly.pdbx_strand_id
1 'polypeptide(L)'
;MKENNHYRNEAKPNQIMSTNNRYYVDMEARFCAFQNGEIDMHMLHPMVYDANNVALAVRQLSQSGGRNALGPDGTNYHTLEQYSIAELSEIVKDRLLNKKMDYVRRTYIPKSNGKKRPLGICSIWDKLVEKCMQLVLEPYCETKFVPSSFGFREQVSAHNALAKVKNQAQTTPFALAIDMQDYFGTIDPDTAYRELWHIGIRDKVILNYIFRFIKKGYFEDSCKMEDPKGCPQGSILGPLISNVY
;
A
#
# COMPACT_ATOMS: atom_id res chain seq x y z
N MET A 1 -7.45 -17.83 36.90
CA MET A 1 -7.65 -16.55 36.19
C MET A 1 -7.81 -16.87 34.73
N LYS A 2 -9.02 -16.73 34.22
CA LYS A 2 -9.34 -17.00 32.80
C LYS A 2 -9.19 -15.68 32.07
N GLU A 3 -8.16 -15.54 31.26
CA GLU A 3 -8.02 -14.41 30.34
C GLU A 3 -9.12 -14.48 29.27
N ASN A 4 -10.00 -13.51 29.35
CA ASN A 4 -11.07 -13.31 28.36
C ASN A 4 -10.47 -12.78 27.05
N ASN A 5 -10.25 -13.68 26.13
CA ASN A 5 -9.87 -13.40 24.75
C ASN A 5 -11.12 -12.95 23.96
N HIS A 6 -11.63 -11.73 24.26
CA HIS A 6 -12.92 -11.23 23.74
C HIS A 6 -12.79 -10.16 22.63
N TYR A 7 -11.62 -10.07 21.97
CA TYR A 7 -11.40 -9.12 20.87
C TYR A 7 -11.20 -9.76 19.49
N ARG A 8 -11.58 -11.03 19.35
CA ARG A 8 -11.96 -11.53 18.04
C ARG A 8 -13.43 -11.20 17.82
N ASN A 9 -13.75 -9.95 17.52
CA ASN A 9 -14.94 -9.67 16.77
C ASN A 9 -14.69 -10.23 15.37
N GLU A 10 -15.11 -11.47 15.20
CA GLU A 10 -15.38 -12.06 13.91
C GLU A 10 -16.39 -11.16 13.20
N ALA A 11 -15.89 -10.21 12.43
CA ALA A 11 -16.65 -9.64 11.34
C ALA A 11 -16.99 -10.86 10.46
N LYS A 12 -18.24 -11.35 10.60
CA LYS A 12 -18.70 -12.52 9.85
C LYS A 12 -18.35 -12.31 8.38
N PRO A 13 -17.69 -13.26 7.70
CA PRO A 13 -17.30 -13.14 6.29
C PRO A 13 -18.48 -12.88 5.34
N ASN A 14 -19.70 -12.96 5.81
CA ASN A 14 -20.93 -13.01 5.01
C ASN A 14 -21.60 -11.64 4.75
N GLN A 15 -21.03 -10.51 5.13
CA GLN A 15 -21.70 -9.21 4.94
C GLN A 15 -21.10 -8.31 3.85
N ILE A 16 -20.03 -8.72 3.17
CA ILE A 16 -19.54 -8.04 1.99
C ILE A 16 -19.78 -8.93 0.76
N MET A 17 -21.05 -9.22 0.52
CA MET A 17 -21.49 -9.90 -0.69
C MET A 17 -21.67 -8.86 -1.82
N SER A 18 -20.98 -8.98 -2.91
CA SER A 18 -21.45 -9.22 -4.27
C SER A 18 -20.45 -9.00 -5.39
N THR A 19 -19.33 -8.23 -5.25
CA THR A 19 -18.43 -8.00 -6.39
C THR A 19 -16.95 -8.27 -6.11
N ASN A 20 -16.54 -8.45 -4.85
CA ASN A 20 -15.15 -8.63 -4.44
C ASN A 20 -14.81 -10.02 -3.89
N ASN A 21 -15.71 -11.00 -3.99
CA ASN A 21 -15.54 -12.30 -3.32
C ASN A 21 -14.23 -13.00 -3.72
N ARG A 22 -13.78 -12.87 -4.99
CA ARG A 22 -12.53 -13.47 -5.46
C ARG A 22 -11.28 -12.78 -4.90
N TYR A 23 -11.36 -11.47 -4.66
CA TYR A 23 -10.28 -10.71 -4.02
C TYR A 23 -10.05 -11.16 -2.57
N TYR A 24 -11.13 -11.19 -1.79
CA TYR A 24 -11.03 -11.57 -0.38
C TYR A 24 -10.60 -13.03 -0.20
N VAL A 25 -11.10 -13.93 -1.03
CA VAL A 25 -10.66 -15.34 -1.00
C VAL A 25 -9.15 -15.44 -1.29
N ASP A 26 -8.65 -14.75 -2.29
CA ASP A 26 -7.22 -14.77 -2.60
C ASP A 26 -6.38 -14.12 -1.49
N MET A 27 -6.84 -13.03 -0.89
CA MET A 27 -6.16 -12.34 0.21
C MET A 27 -6.21 -13.16 1.50
N GLU A 28 -7.34 -13.77 1.81
CA GLU A 28 -7.50 -14.64 2.98
C GLU A 28 -6.63 -15.89 2.84
N ALA A 29 -6.63 -16.52 1.67
CA ALA A 29 -5.76 -17.64 1.38
C ALA A 29 -4.28 -17.28 1.52
N ARG A 30 -3.87 -16.11 1.01
CA ARG A 30 -2.50 -15.60 1.18
C ARG A 30 -2.17 -15.33 2.64
N PHE A 31 -3.08 -14.71 3.38
CA PHE A 31 -2.91 -14.46 4.81
C PHE A 31 -2.69 -15.77 5.57
N CYS A 32 -3.51 -16.78 5.33
CA CYS A 32 -3.36 -18.11 5.93
C CYS A 32 -2.04 -18.77 5.55
N ALA A 33 -1.66 -18.73 4.27
CA ALA A 33 -0.41 -19.29 3.78
C ALA A 33 0.82 -18.61 4.42
N PHE A 34 0.77 -17.28 4.62
CA PHE A 34 1.82 -16.56 5.34
C PHE A 34 1.87 -16.94 6.83
N GLN A 35 0.72 -17.08 7.49
CA GLN A 35 0.66 -17.53 8.89
C GLN A 35 1.22 -18.93 9.07
N ASN A 36 0.96 -19.82 8.12
CA ASN A 36 1.41 -21.20 8.14
C ASN A 36 2.89 -21.38 7.70
N GLY A 37 3.55 -20.32 7.23
CA GLY A 37 4.92 -20.38 6.72
C GLY A 37 5.07 -21.12 5.38
N GLU A 38 3.99 -21.21 4.60
CA GLU A 38 3.97 -21.90 3.30
C GLU A 38 4.59 -21.07 2.18
N ILE A 39 4.77 -19.74 2.38
CA ILE A 39 5.31 -18.84 1.38
C ILE A 39 6.76 -18.50 1.72
N ASP A 40 7.66 -18.68 0.75
CA ASP A 40 9.06 -18.32 0.89
C ASP A 40 9.25 -16.78 0.83
N MET A 41 9.64 -16.21 1.96
CA MET A 41 9.86 -14.77 2.11
C MET A 41 11.04 -14.22 1.31
N HIS A 42 11.87 -15.09 0.71
CA HIS A 42 12.96 -14.72 -0.19
C HIS A 42 12.52 -14.64 -1.65
N MET A 43 11.35 -15.19 -2.00
CA MET A 43 10.86 -15.37 -3.36
C MET A 43 9.42 -14.88 -3.55
N LEU A 44 9.13 -13.68 -3.05
CA LEU A 44 7.80 -13.06 -3.19
C LEU A 44 7.58 -12.42 -4.57
N HIS A 45 8.64 -11.94 -5.21
CA HIS A 45 8.54 -11.21 -6.47
C HIS A 45 7.85 -11.97 -7.62
N PRO A 46 7.91 -13.31 -7.76
CA PRO A 46 7.14 -14.03 -8.78
C PRO A 46 5.63 -13.88 -8.60
N MET A 47 5.17 -13.78 -7.35
CA MET A 47 3.74 -13.56 -7.06
C MET A 47 3.25 -12.19 -7.55
N VAL A 48 4.14 -11.20 -7.60
CA VAL A 48 3.78 -9.82 -8.01
C VAL A 48 3.34 -9.78 -9.47
N TYR A 49 4.04 -10.49 -10.36
CA TYR A 49 3.71 -10.54 -11.80
C TYR A 49 2.94 -11.79 -12.22
N ASP A 50 2.46 -12.60 -11.26
CA ASP A 50 1.52 -13.69 -11.55
C ASP A 50 0.27 -13.17 -12.26
N ALA A 51 -0.20 -13.87 -13.28
CA ALA A 51 -1.31 -13.44 -14.12
C ALA A 51 -2.61 -13.18 -13.32
N ASN A 52 -2.90 -14.01 -12.31
CA ASN A 52 -4.08 -13.81 -11.45
C ASN A 52 -3.93 -12.58 -10.57
N ASN A 53 -2.72 -12.33 -10.04
CA ASN A 53 -2.42 -11.14 -9.26
C ASN A 53 -2.54 -9.87 -10.10
N VAL A 54 -2.01 -9.88 -11.32
CA VAL A 54 -2.11 -8.76 -12.25
C VAL A 54 -3.56 -8.51 -12.66
N ALA A 55 -4.34 -9.54 -12.98
CA ALA A 55 -5.75 -9.42 -13.29
C ALA A 55 -6.55 -8.78 -12.14
N LEU A 56 -6.24 -9.17 -10.90
CA LEU A 56 -6.83 -8.60 -9.70
C LEU A 56 -6.46 -7.12 -9.52
N ALA A 57 -5.17 -6.79 -9.73
CA ALA A 57 -4.68 -5.41 -9.67
C ALA A 57 -5.38 -4.50 -10.69
N VAL A 58 -5.49 -4.94 -11.95
CA VAL A 58 -6.21 -4.23 -13.02
C VAL A 58 -7.66 -3.99 -12.64
N ARG A 59 -8.35 -5.03 -12.13
CA ARG A 59 -9.73 -4.90 -11.67
C ARG A 59 -9.89 -3.86 -10.56
N GLN A 60 -8.99 -3.82 -9.58
CA GLN A 60 -9.06 -2.84 -8.50
C GLN A 60 -8.74 -1.42 -8.97
N LEU A 61 -7.78 -1.27 -9.90
CA LEU A 61 -7.48 0.02 -10.51
C LEU A 61 -8.67 0.57 -11.30
N SER A 62 -9.47 -0.29 -11.96
CA SER A 62 -10.68 0.13 -12.68
C SER A 62 -11.75 0.75 -11.76
N GLN A 63 -11.77 0.35 -10.49
CA GLN A 63 -12.72 0.82 -9.49
C GLN A 63 -12.24 2.07 -8.73
N SER A 64 -10.97 2.46 -8.93
CA SER A 64 -10.39 3.60 -8.21
C SER A 64 -10.96 4.93 -8.70
N GLY A 65 -11.20 5.88 -7.77
CA GLY A 65 -11.66 7.24 -8.11
C GLY A 65 -10.66 8.03 -8.97
N GLY A 66 -9.38 7.64 -8.96
CA GLY A 66 -8.31 8.27 -9.74
C GLY A 66 -8.03 7.63 -11.10
N ARG A 67 -8.89 6.72 -11.59
CA ARG A 67 -8.66 5.95 -12.84
C ARG A 67 -8.46 6.82 -14.09
N ASN A 68 -9.12 7.97 -14.15
CA ASN A 68 -9.05 8.89 -15.29
C ASN A 68 -7.90 9.91 -15.19
N ALA A 69 -7.21 9.99 -14.05
CA ALA A 69 -6.11 10.94 -13.86
C ALA A 69 -4.91 10.53 -14.71
N LEU A 70 -4.49 11.45 -15.59
CA LEU A 70 -3.32 11.25 -16.46
C LEU A 70 -2.03 11.27 -15.62
N GLY A 71 -1.19 10.28 -15.83
CA GLY A 71 0.16 10.24 -15.31
C GLY A 71 1.09 11.28 -15.95
N PRO A 72 2.37 11.33 -15.55
CA PRO A 72 3.37 12.20 -16.15
C PRO A 72 3.64 11.87 -17.64
N ASP A 73 3.39 10.64 -18.03
CA ASP A 73 3.53 10.09 -19.38
C ASP A 73 2.26 10.23 -20.25
N GLY A 74 1.22 10.90 -19.73
CA GLY A 74 -0.06 11.08 -20.42
C GLY A 74 -0.95 9.83 -20.43
N THR A 75 -0.56 8.75 -19.74
CA THR A 75 -1.34 7.51 -19.64
C THR A 75 -2.27 7.49 -18.43
N ASN A 76 -3.34 6.71 -18.52
CA ASN A 76 -4.27 6.47 -17.42
C ASN A 76 -4.77 5.00 -17.44
N TYR A 77 -5.78 4.66 -16.63
CA TYR A 77 -6.32 3.31 -16.58
C TYR A 77 -6.73 2.75 -17.95
N HIS A 78 -7.33 3.56 -18.83
CA HIS A 78 -7.78 3.11 -20.16
C HIS A 78 -6.62 2.64 -21.07
N THR A 79 -5.39 3.02 -20.75
CA THR A 79 -4.21 2.48 -21.43
C THR A 79 -4.04 1.00 -21.14
N LEU A 80 -4.35 0.53 -19.92
CA LEU A 80 -4.23 -0.88 -19.55
C LEU A 80 -5.24 -1.76 -20.30
N GLU A 81 -6.39 -1.21 -20.67
CA GLU A 81 -7.45 -1.95 -21.40
C GLU A 81 -7.02 -2.37 -22.81
N GLN A 82 -5.93 -1.81 -23.33
CA GLN A 82 -5.37 -2.13 -24.64
C GLN A 82 -4.48 -3.38 -24.63
N TYR A 83 -4.19 -3.93 -23.47
CA TYR A 83 -3.26 -5.05 -23.27
C TYR A 83 -3.98 -6.26 -22.68
N SER A 84 -3.56 -7.44 -23.09
CA SER A 84 -3.95 -8.69 -22.43
C SER A 84 -3.28 -8.81 -21.04
N ILE A 85 -3.86 -9.64 -20.17
CA ILE A 85 -3.26 -9.90 -18.85
C ILE A 85 -1.85 -10.49 -18.97
N ALA A 86 -1.59 -11.32 -19.98
CA ALA A 86 -0.26 -11.88 -20.20
C ALA A 86 0.77 -10.79 -20.53
N GLU A 87 0.42 -9.86 -21.42
CA GLU A 87 1.30 -8.71 -21.73
C GLU A 87 1.52 -7.81 -20.52
N LEU A 88 0.46 -7.52 -19.75
CA LEU A 88 0.58 -6.75 -18.51
C LEU A 88 1.47 -7.45 -17.47
N SER A 89 1.41 -8.78 -17.38
CA SER A 89 2.29 -9.57 -16.49
C SER A 89 3.76 -9.43 -16.88
N GLU A 90 4.08 -9.49 -18.18
CA GLU A 90 5.45 -9.28 -18.64
C GLU A 90 5.92 -7.82 -18.43
N ILE A 91 5.03 -6.84 -18.59
CA ILE A 91 5.35 -5.43 -18.30
C ILE A 91 5.63 -5.25 -16.79
N VAL A 92 4.79 -5.81 -15.91
CA VAL A 92 5.00 -5.75 -14.46
C VAL A 92 6.32 -6.40 -14.08
N LYS A 93 6.61 -7.59 -14.63
CA LYS A 93 7.85 -8.31 -14.43
C LYS A 93 9.08 -7.50 -14.87
N ASP A 94 9.05 -6.96 -16.08
CA ASP A 94 10.16 -6.14 -16.60
C ASP A 94 10.39 -4.90 -15.73
N ARG A 95 9.33 -4.17 -15.37
CA ARG A 95 9.43 -2.97 -14.53
C ARG A 95 9.95 -3.31 -13.12
N LEU A 96 9.49 -4.40 -12.52
CA LEU A 96 9.93 -4.83 -11.19
C LEU A 96 11.41 -5.27 -11.19
N LEU A 97 11.79 -6.17 -12.09
CA LEU A 97 13.15 -6.75 -12.13
C LEU A 97 14.19 -5.70 -12.56
N ASN A 98 13.87 -4.88 -13.55
CA ASN A 98 14.74 -3.82 -14.05
C ASN A 98 14.59 -2.50 -13.30
N LYS A 99 13.71 -2.48 -12.25
CA LYS A 99 13.50 -1.30 -11.38
C LYS A 99 13.15 -0.04 -12.18
N LYS A 100 12.34 -0.20 -13.22
CA LYS A 100 11.86 0.90 -14.07
C LYS A 100 10.77 1.65 -13.32
N MET A 101 10.98 2.94 -13.11
CA MET A 101 10.03 3.84 -12.44
C MET A 101 9.99 5.17 -13.16
N ASP A 102 8.81 5.75 -13.20
CA ASP A 102 8.62 7.08 -13.75
C ASP A 102 8.64 8.13 -12.64
N TYR A 103 9.03 9.36 -12.98
CA TYR A 103 8.89 10.47 -12.06
C TYR A 103 7.43 10.75 -11.78
N VAL A 104 7.12 11.19 -10.56
CA VAL A 104 5.78 11.55 -10.15
C VAL A 104 5.45 12.95 -10.65
N ARG A 105 4.27 13.18 -11.21
CA ARG A 105 3.79 14.54 -11.49
C ARG A 105 3.20 15.14 -10.22
N ARG A 106 3.82 16.19 -9.69
CA ARG A 106 3.34 16.90 -8.51
C ARG A 106 2.18 17.82 -8.88
N THR A 107 1.12 17.79 -8.08
CA THR A 107 0.01 18.72 -8.11
C THR A 107 -0.37 19.11 -6.68
N TYR A 108 -1.22 20.13 -6.53
CA TYR A 108 -1.58 20.64 -5.21
C TYR A 108 -3.10 20.64 -5.01
N ILE A 109 -3.53 20.14 -3.86
CA ILE A 109 -4.92 20.16 -3.43
C ILE A 109 -5.05 21.20 -2.29
N PRO A 110 -6.00 22.14 -2.37
CA PRO A 110 -6.23 23.10 -1.29
C PRO A 110 -6.74 22.38 -0.03
N LYS A 111 -6.21 22.77 1.13
CA LYS A 111 -6.72 22.38 2.46
C LYS A 111 -7.72 23.40 2.97
N SER A 112 -8.59 23.00 3.91
CA SER A 112 -9.57 23.87 4.57
C SER A 112 -8.95 25.08 5.28
N ASN A 113 -7.69 24.98 5.69
CA ASN A 113 -6.94 26.06 6.36
C ASN A 113 -6.17 26.99 5.39
N GLY A 114 -6.46 26.95 4.09
CA GLY A 114 -5.80 27.75 3.05
C GLY A 114 -4.42 27.25 2.61
N LYS A 115 -3.84 26.26 3.29
CA LYS A 115 -2.59 25.62 2.86
C LYS A 115 -2.84 24.67 1.69
N LYS A 116 -1.81 24.37 0.90
CA LYS A 116 -1.85 23.39 -0.17
C LYS A 116 -1.24 22.08 0.30
N ARG A 117 -1.85 20.95 -0.10
CA ARG A 117 -1.31 19.61 0.10
C ARG A 117 -0.68 19.13 -1.20
N PRO A 118 0.61 18.78 -1.24
CA PRO A 118 1.20 18.18 -2.43
C PRO A 118 0.57 16.79 -2.65
N LEU A 119 0.24 16.48 -3.91
CA LEU A 119 -0.23 15.17 -4.35
C LEU A 119 0.65 14.72 -5.51
N GLY A 120 1.17 13.52 -5.44
CA GLY A 120 1.93 12.89 -6.50
C GLY A 120 1.03 12.02 -7.37
N ILE A 121 0.99 12.28 -8.67
CA ILE A 121 0.30 11.45 -9.64
C ILE A 121 1.36 10.57 -10.31
N CYS A 122 1.33 9.27 -9.99
CA CYS A 122 2.17 8.26 -10.62
C CYS A 122 1.66 7.92 -12.03
N SER A 123 2.54 7.42 -12.92
CA SER A 123 2.12 6.78 -14.16
C SER A 123 1.22 5.57 -13.88
N ILE A 124 0.40 5.20 -14.85
CA ILE A 124 -0.46 4.02 -14.68
C ILE A 124 0.36 2.74 -14.56
N TRP A 125 1.53 2.71 -15.18
CA TRP A 125 2.46 1.59 -15.12
C TRP A 125 3.04 1.40 -13.72
N ASP A 126 3.45 2.49 -13.05
CA ASP A 126 3.89 2.44 -11.66
C ASP A 126 2.74 2.05 -10.73
N LYS A 127 1.55 2.62 -10.93
CA LYS A 127 0.35 2.24 -10.16
C LYS A 127 0.04 0.75 -10.29
N LEU A 128 0.21 0.17 -11.48
CA LEU A 128 0.00 -1.26 -11.69
C LEU A 128 1.00 -2.10 -10.90
N VAL A 129 2.30 -1.78 -10.97
CA VAL A 129 3.33 -2.49 -10.20
C VAL A 129 3.10 -2.31 -8.69
N GLU A 130 2.83 -1.08 -8.23
CA GLU A 130 2.54 -0.78 -6.83
C GLU A 130 1.33 -1.57 -6.33
N LYS A 131 0.26 -1.67 -7.14
CA LYS A 131 -0.94 -2.43 -6.79
C LYS A 131 -0.66 -3.93 -6.72
N CYS A 132 0.07 -4.47 -7.68
CA CYS A 132 0.49 -5.88 -7.67
C CYS A 132 1.34 -6.20 -6.43
N MET A 133 2.26 -5.31 -6.05
CA MET A 133 3.07 -5.46 -4.84
C MET A 133 2.23 -5.35 -3.57
N GLN A 134 1.30 -4.39 -3.50
CA GLN A 134 0.39 -4.25 -2.36
C GLN A 134 -0.37 -5.54 -2.11
N LEU A 135 -0.97 -6.12 -3.15
CA LEU A 135 -1.74 -7.38 -3.06
C LEU A 135 -0.93 -8.58 -2.56
N VAL A 136 0.39 -8.57 -2.74
CA VAL A 136 1.28 -9.61 -2.21
C VAL A 136 1.74 -9.31 -0.79
N LEU A 137 2.09 -8.06 -0.50
CA LEU A 137 2.71 -7.70 0.78
C LEU A 137 1.70 -7.44 1.91
N GLU A 138 0.53 -6.87 1.59
CA GLU A 138 -0.46 -6.47 2.58
C GLU A 138 -0.94 -7.64 3.46
N PRO A 139 -1.28 -8.85 2.92
CA PRO A 139 -1.66 -9.98 3.75
C PRO A 139 -0.59 -10.39 4.75
N TYR A 140 0.68 -10.31 4.37
CA TYR A 140 1.79 -10.58 5.28
C TYR A 140 1.95 -9.49 6.34
N CYS A 141 1.96 -8.22 5.92
CA CYS A 141 2.12 -7.08 6.83
C CYS A 141 0.99 -7.04 7.87
N GLU A 142 -0.25 -7.39 7.48
CA GLU A 142 -1.38 -7.49 8.41
C GLU A 142 -1.12 -8.45 9.58
N THR A 143 -0.32 -9.51 9.38
CA THR A 143 0.06 -10.42 10.48
C THR A 143 1.00 -9.79 11.49
N LYS A 144 1.63 -8.65 11.14
CA LYS A 144 2.68 -7.98 11.93
C LYS A 144 2.22 -6.70 12.61
N PHE A 145 1.14 -6.09 12.11
CA PHE A 145 0.67 -4.82 12.66
C PHE A 145 0.15 -4.96 14.08
N VAL A 146 0.51 -3.97 14.90
CA VAL A 146 0.05 -3.92 16.29
C VAL A 146 -1.45 -3.68 16.39
N PRO A 147 -2.15 -4.19 17.42
CA PRO A 147 -3.59 -4.05 17.58
C PRO A 147 -4.09 -2.60 17.77
N SER A 148 -3.19 -1.64 17.90
CA SER A 148 -3.50 -0.21 18.02
C SER A 148 -3.28 0.58 16.74
N SER A 149 -2.84 -0.06 15.64
CA SER A 149 -2.77 0.56 14.32
C SER A 149 -4.12 0.42 13.62
N PHE A 150 -4.73 1.55 13.23
CA PHE A 150 -6.06 1.61 12.60
C PHE A 150 -6.05 2.32 11.24
N GLY A 151 -4.97 3.04 10.91
CA GLY A 151 -4.88 3.81 9.68
C GLY A 151 -4.62 2.94 8.45
N PHE A 152 -5.27 3.25 7.33
CA PHE A 152 -5.02 2.64 6.02
C PHE A 152 -5.10 1.10 5.96
N ARG A 153 -5.88 0.48 6.82
CA ARG A 153 -6.08 -0.97 6.87
C ARG A 153 -7.54 -1.29 6.54
N GLU A 154 -7.77 -2.26 5.66
CA GLU A 154 -9.13 -2.59 5.20
C GLU A 154 -10.01 -3.21 6.28
N GLN A 155 -9.43 -3.98 7.20
CA GLN A 155 -10.14 -4.72 8.24
C GLN A 155 -10.56 -3.86 9.45
N VAL A 156 -10.04 -2.64 9.56
CA VAL A 156 -10.25 -1.76 10.72
C VAL A 156 -10.62 -0.34 10.29
N SER A 157 -11.37 0.36 11.12
CA SER A 157 -11.91 1.67 10.80
C SER A 157 -11.67 2.68 11.92
N ALA A 158 -11.93 3.96 11.63
CA ALA A 158 -11.94 5.01 12.65
C ALA A 158 -12.89 4.70 13.81
N HIS A 159 -14.01 4.00 13.56
CA HIS A 159 -14.94 3.58 14.60
C HIS A 159 -14.31 2.56 15.55
N ASN A 160 -13.49 1.64 15.05
CA ASN A 160 -12.75 0.69 15.89
C ASN A 160 -11.74 1.43 16.78
N ALA A 161 -11.04 2.43 16.23
CA ALA A 161 -10.14 3.28 17.01
C ALA A 161 -10.88 4.03 18.12
N LEU A 162 -12.01 4.67 17.80
CA LEU A 162 -12.84 5.39 18.77
C LEU A 162 -13.38 4.46 19.87
N ALA A 163 -13.84 3.25 19.52
CA ALA A 163 -14.30 2.26 20.50
C ALA A 163 -13.17 1.87 21.46
N LYS A 164 -11.94 1.68 20.95
CA LYS A 164 -10.79 1.39 21.80
C LYS A 164 -10.46 2.56 22.73
N VAL A 165 -10.42 3.79 22.22
CA VAL A 165 -10.20 4.99 23.04
C VAL A 165 -11.26 5.12 24.11
N LYS A 166 -12.56 4.95 23.77
CA LYS A 166 -13.67 4.99 24.72
C LYS A 166 -13.50 3.99 25.87
N ASN A 167 -13.10 2.76 25.54
CA ASN A 167 -12.89 1.73 26.55
C ASN A 167 -11.70 2.05 27.48
N GLN A 168 -10.60 2.55 26.92
CA GLN A 168 -9.42 2.93 27.70
C GLN A 168 -9.66 4.18 28.57
N ALA A 169 -10.44 5.13 28.09
CA ALA A 169 -10.78 6.35 28.84
C ALA A 169 -11.57 6.10 30.16
N GLN A 170 -12.14 4.90 30.32
CA GLN A 170 -12.80 4.54 31.57
C GLN A 170 -11.82 4.31 32.72
N THR A 171 -10.58 3.95 32.41
CA THR A 171 -9.54 3.61 33.40
C THR A 171 -8.33 4.54 33.38
N THR A 172 -8.21 5.37 32.34
CA THR A 172 -7.05 6.25 32.12
C THR A 172 -7.51 7.71 32.16
N PRO A 173 -7.12 8.52 33.18
CA PRO A 173 -7.60 9.88 33.34
C PRO A 173 -6.94 10.91 32.42
N PHE A 174 -5.84 10.54 31.75
CA PHE A 174 -5.09 11.44 30.88
C PHE A 174 -5.01 10.90 29.46
N ALA A 175 -5.06 11.80 28.46
CA ALA A 175 -4.82 11.51 27.07
C ALA A 175 -3.79 12.49 26.49
N LEU A 176 -2.80 11.96 25.77
CA LEU A 176 -1.82 12.75 25.02
C LEU A 176 -2.08 12.56 23.54
N ALA A 177 -2.36 13.66 22.83
CA ALA A 177 -2.48 13.67 21.38
C ALA A 177 -1.13 14.06 20.76
N ILE A 178 -0.63 13.22 19.86
CA ILE A 178 0.63 13.45 19.13
C ILE A 178 0.30 13.40 17.63
N ASP A 179 0.85 14.34 16.86
CA ASP A 179 0.77 14.35 15.40
C ASP A 179 2.16 14.54 14.80
N MET A 180 2.49 13.73 13.80
CA MET A 180 3.78 13.80 13.13
C MET A 180 3.69 14.73 11.93
N GLN A 181 4.54 15.75 11.91
CA GLN A 181 4.60 16.71 10.81
C GLN A 181 5.16 16.01 9.55
N ASP A 182 4.40 16.12 8.44
CA ASP A 182 4.80 15.61 7.11
C ASP A 182 5.31 14.16 7.11
N TYR A 183 4.57 13.27 7.78
CA TYR A 183 4.99 11.88 7.99
C TYR A 183 5.42 11.18 6.70
N PHE A 184 4.61 11.23 5.64
CA PHE A 184 4.93 10.62 4.35
C PHE A 184 6.16 11.23 3.69
N GLY A 185 6.33 12.56 3.79
CA GLY A 185 7.47 13.28 3.20
C GLY A 185 8.79 13.06 3.93
N THR A 186 8.76 12.48 5.13
CA THR A 186 9.96 12.24 5.95
C THR A 186 10.38 10.79 6.05
N ILE A 187 9.65 9.85 5.43
CA ILE A 187 10.02 8.43 5.41
C ILE A 187 11.42 8.26 4.80
N ASP A 188 12.34 7.76 5.61
CA ASP A 188 13.70 7.49 5.20
C ASP A 188 13.81 6.12 4.53
N PRO A 189 14.38 6.02 3.31
CA PRO A 189 14.40 4.77 2.56
C PRO A 189 15.24 3.66 3.21
N ASP A 190 16.32 4.01 3.88
CA ASP A 190 17.18 3.03 4.57
C ASP A 190 16.48 2.47 5.80
N THR A 191 15.76 3.31 6.53
CA THR A 191 14.94 2.89 7.67
C THR A 191 13.77 2.03 7.20
N ALA A 192 13.03 2.44 6.18
CA ALA A 192 11.95 1.63 5.61
C ALA A 192 12.43 0.25 5.15
N TYR A 193 13.60 0.19 4.50
CA TYR A 193 14.23 -1.07 4.10
C TYR A 193 14.51 -1.97 5.32
N ARG A 194 15.07 -1.40 6.40
CA ARG A 194 15.40 -2.15 7.62
C ARG A 194 14.14 -2.66 8.33
N GLU A 195 13.08 -1.83 8.42
CA GLU A 195 11.83 -2.24 9.05
C GLU A 195 11.12 -3.35 8.27
N LEU A 196 11.05 -3.24 6.93
CA LEU A 196 10.56 -4.33 6.10
C LEU A 196 11.37 -5.62 6.28
N TRP A 197 12.69 -5.49 6.43
CA TRP A 197 13.55 -6.63 6.74
C TRP A 197 13.26 -7.19 8.14
N HIS A 198 13.09 -6.34 9.15
CA HIS A 198 12.83 -6.77 10.54
C HIS A 198 11.51 -7.54 10.66
N ILE A 199 10.46 -7.12 9.97
CA ILE A 199 9.19 -7.86 9.98
C ILE A 199 9.25 -9.19 9.22
N GLY A 200 10.31 -9.46 8.45
CA GLY A 200 10.57 -10.76 7.84
C GLY A 200 10.56 -10.80 6.31
N ILE A 201 10.35 -9.69 5.61
CA ILE A 201 10.47 -9.66 4.14
C ILE A 201 11.95 -9.80 3.77
N ARG A 202 12.27 -10.83 2.98
CA ARG A 202 13.65 -11.20 2.60
C ARG A 202 13.92 -11.09 1.10
N ASP A 203 12.89 -10.84 0.30
CA ASP A 203 13.01 -10.71 -1.14
C ASP A 203 13.71 -9.41 -1.52
N LYS A 204 14.97 -9.53 -1.97
CA LYS A 204 15.81 -8.39 -2.35
C LYS A 204 15.28 -7.62 -3.57
N VAL A 205 14.52 -8.28 -4.45
CA VAL A 205 13.92 -7.59 -5.62
C VAL A 205 12.88 -6.60 -5.13
N ILE A 206 11.97 -7.05 -4.25
CA ILE A 206 10.93 -6.22 -3.64
C ILE A 206 11.53 -5.11 -2.79
N LEU A 207 12.45 -5.44 -1.89
CA LEU A 207 13.09 -4.44 -1.01
C LEU A 207 13.82 -3.36 -1.78
N ASN A 208 14.58 -3.73 -2.82
CA ASN A 208 15.28 -2.77 -3.68
C ASN A 208 14.31 -1.93 -4.52
N TYR A 209 13.17 -2.48 -4.94
CA TYR A 209 12.14 -1.72 -5.63
C TYR A 209 11.54 -0.66 -4.70
N ILE A 210 11.14 -1.04 -3.48
CA ILE A 210 10.58 -0.13 -2.47
C ILE A 210 11.59 0.97 -2.11
N PHE A 211 12.86 0.61 -1.91
CA PHE A 211 13.92 1.58 -1.65
C PHE A 211 14.01 2.65 -2.74
N ARG A 212 14.01 2.25 -4.01
CA ARG A 212 14.02 3.18 -5.15
C ARG A 212 12.72 3.95 -5.30
N PHE A 213 11.61 3.30 -4.97
CA PHE A 213 10.29 3.91 -4.98
C PHE A 213 10.22 5.11 -4.03
N ILE A 214 10.77 5.00 -2.82
CA ILE A 214 10.83 6.10 -1.85
C ILE A 214 11.75 7.22 -2.38
N LYS A 215 12.83 6.89 -3.06
CA LYS A 215 13.81 7.84 -3.61
C LYS A 215 13.41 8.43 -4.97
N LYS A 216 12.28 8.02 -5.54
CA LYS A 216 11.91 8.52 -6.86
C LYS A 216 11.53 10.01 -6.79
N GLY A 217 12.10 10.79 -7.71
CA GLY A 217 11.82 12.22 -7.81
C GLY A 217 10.45 12.53 -8.43
N TYR A 218 10.18 13.80 -8.57
CA TYR A 218 8.92 14.31 -9.14
C TYR A 218 9.20 15.41 -10.16
N PHE A 219 8.19 15.65 -11.02
CA PHE A 219 8.12 16.82 -11.88
C PHE A 219 7.24 17.89 -11.25
N GLU A 220 7.74 19.11 -11.17
CA GLU A 220 7.02 20.30 -10.78
C GLU A 220 7.36 21.41 -11.79
N ASP A 221 6.34 22.04 -12.36
CA ASP A 221 6.48 23.11 -13.37
C ASP A 221 7.47 22.73 -14.51
N SER A 222 7.39 21.49 -15.00
CA SER A 222 8.26 20.91 -16.03
C SER A 222 9.74 20.74 -15.62
N CYS A 223 10.09 21.04 -14.38
CA CYS A 223 11.41 20.81 -13.81
C CYS A 223 11.45 19.46 -13.08
N LYS A 224 12.55 18.73 -13.30
CA LYS A 224 12.83 17.48 -12.61
C LYS A 224 13.44 17.78 -11.25
N MET A 225 12.78 17.30 -10.20
CA MET A 225 13.22 17.46 -8.82
C MET A 225 13.58 16.09 -8.25
N GLU A 226 14.73 15.99 -7.64
CA GLU A 226 15.12 14.81 -6.87
C GLU A 226 14.61 14.96 -5.43
N ASP A 227 14.01 13.89 -4.92
CA ASP A 227 13.55 13.83 -3.53
C ASP A 227 14.23 12.61 -2.88
N PRO A 228 15.24 12.82 -2.02
CA PRO A 228 15.99 11.71 -1.42
C PRO A 228 15.19 10.97 -0.34
N LYS A 229 14.06 11.51 0.10
CA LYS A 229 13.21 11.00 1.18
C LYS A 229 11.75 11.12 0.83
N GLY A 230 10.95 10.32 1.51
CA GLY A 230 9.51 10.42 1.49
C GLY A 230 8.81 9.57 0.45
N CYS A 231 7.68 8.99 0.83
CA CYS A 231 6.76 8.32 -0.09
C CYS A 231 5.92 9.37 -0.81
N PRO A 232 5.75 9.26 -2.14
CA PRO A 232 4.85 10.17 -2.86
C PRO A 232 3.44 10.10 -2.30
N GLN A 233 2.90 11.24 -1.85
CA GLN A 233 1.51 11.32 -1.41
C GLN A 233 0.58 11.02 -2.59
N GLY A 234 -0.23 9.99 -2.48
CA GLY A 234 -1.10 9.50 -3.56
C GLY A 234 -0.57 8.22 -4.25
N SER A 235 0.55 7.68 -3.80
CA SER A 235 1.01 6.34 -4.19
C SER A 235 0.17 5.24 -3.53
N ILE A 236 0.14 4.08 -4.14
CA ILE A 236 -0.60 2.91 -3.64
C ILE A 236 0.17 2.21 -2.50
N LEU A 237 1.49 2.12 -2.61
CA LEU A 237 2.35 1.49 -1.60
C LEU A 237 2.61 2.39 -0.38
N GLY A 238 2.46 3.70 -0.52
CA GLY A 238 2.76 4.65 0.57
C GLY A 238 2.10 4.29 1.90
N PRO A 239 0.79 4.07 1.95
CA PRO A 239 0.08 3.68 3.17
C PRO A 239 0.61 2.40 3.81
N LEU A 240 0.90 1.36 3.02
CA LEU A 240 1.46 0.11 3.52
C LEU A 240 2.86 0.32 4.13
N ILE A 241 3.73 1.03 3.41
CA ILE A 241 5.07 1.33 3.89
C ILE A 241 5.01 2.18 5.16
N SER A 242 4.09 3.15 5.23
CA SER A 242 3.93 3.99 6.43
C SER A 242 3.46 3.22 7.65
N ASN A 243 2.68 2.15 7.48
CA ASN A 243 2.24 1.31 8.60
C ASN A 243 3.34 0.36 9.09
N VAL A 244 4.30 0.03 8.24
CA VAL A 244 5.48 -0.78 8.61
C VAL A 244 6.56 0.08 9.27
N TYR A 245 6.72 1.34 8.79
CA TYR A 245 7.71 2.32 9.27
C TYR A 245 7.39 2.82 10.67
#